data_5a80ece346a84a5976de34bcc33610d5
#
_entry.id   5a80ece346a84a5976de34bcc33610d5
#
_cell.length_a   1.000
_cell.length_b   1.000
_cell.length_c   1.000
_cell.angle_alpha   90.00
_cell.angle_beta   90.00
_cell.angle_gamma   90.00
#
_symmetry.space_group_name_H-M   'P 1'
#
loop_
_entity.id
_entity.type
_entity.pdbx_description
1 polymer ?
#
loop_
_entity_poly.entity_id
_entity_poly.type
_entity_poly.pdbx_seq_one_letter_code
_entity_poly.pdbx_strand_id
1 'polypeptide(L)'
;MSDQPTGRHSAREIVALVADDSTFAELPLSIRNPRPDGPLAWPGYDASRARAAERTGEQESVVCGTARIGGARAVLIAFEFGFLGGSLGQRTGDLLEAAYTYAREHRLPVVPLVATGGSRMQEGMLALTQLQRVARQSALTREAGLAQVAVVRDPTTGGGWATLGAGADVVLALPGAQVGFAGSRVRPADADPAAYTAEAQLAAGAVDAVVRPEELREALGRWLPLLTSPSGTPAPPPEPLGGSGGLPGTGWDAVRRARSPRRPRAAAYLDAYFTHRVAISGDRCGGTDPDGMLCGFGEHRGRTVAYAAQTGTATRPAGYRTAARLIRLADRLGIPVLTLVDTPGAANDAEAEREGAGAAIADLFVAVAGARTPVTSLVIGEGGSGGALALAAPGNTWATADSYFSVIAPELAAAILKRPPREVEPTADQLRIRPQDLVELGVIRGTVGP
;
A
#
# COMPACT_ATOMS: atom_id res chain seq x y z
N MET A 1 21.88 -36.97 -0.84
CA MET A 1 22.12 -35.51 -0.72
C MET A 1 20.86 -34.95 -0.09
N SER A 2 20.95 -34.61 1.19
CA SER A 2 19.83 -34.11 2.00
C SER A 2 19.57 -32.65 1.63
N ASP A 3 18.48 -32.39 0.93
CA ASP A 3 17.90 -31.04 0.86
C ASP A 3 17.53 -30.62 2.28
N GLN A 4 18.37 -29.79 2.89
CA GLN A 4 17.94 -29.01 4.04
C GLN A 4 16.95 -27.96 3.52
N PRO A 5 15.71 -27.90 4.04
CA PRO A 5 14.83 -26.80 3.75
C PRO A 5 15.52 -25.52 4.20
N THR A 6 15.64 -24.54 3.33
CA THR A 6 16.09 -23.17 3.65
C THR A 6 15.50 -22.76 4.98
N GLY A 7 16.37 -22.58 6.02
CA GLY A 7 16.00 -22.54 7.41
C GLY A 7 14.93 -21.48 7.69
N ARG A 8 13.77 -21.90 8.18
CA ARG A 8 12.75 -21.00 8.72
C ARG A 8 13.29 -20.34 9.97
N HIS A 9 13.33 -19.02 9.99
CA HIS A 9 13.70 -18.28 11.19
C HIS A 9 12.67 -18.51 12.31
N SER A 10 13.13 -18.78 13.52
CA SER A 10 12.32 -18.74 14.74
C SER A 10 11.79 -17.32 15.02
N ALA A 11 10.90 -17.17 16.00
CA ALA A 11 10.44 -15.86 16.43
C ALA A 11 11.58 -14.97 16.92
N ARG A 12 12.53 -15.52 17.68
CA ARG A 12 13.68 -14.77 18.21
C ARG A 12 14.68 -14.38 17.12
N GLU A 13 14.96 -15.27 16.17
CA GLU A 13 15.86 -14.98 15.05
C GLU A 13 15.32 -13.88 14.15
N ILE A 14 14.03 -13.91 13.79
CA ILE A 14 13.46 -12.85 12.95
C ILE A 14 13.38 -11.51 13.69
N VAL A 15 13.13 -11.51 15.01
CA VAL A 15 13.21 -10.29 15.82
C VAL A 15 14.64 -9.74 15.80
N ALA A 16 15.67 -10.57 15.96
CA ALA A 16 17.07 -10.15 15.92
C ALA A 16 17.48 -9.60 14.54
N LEU A 17 16.88 -10.10 13.44
CA LEU A 17 17.13 -9.59 12.11
C LEU A 17 16.55 -8.19 11.89
N VAL A 18 15.35 -7.91 12.42
CA VAL A 18 14.65 -6.64 12.15
C VAL A 18 14.91 -5.56 13.19
N ALA A 19 15.10 -5.92 14.47
CA ALA A 19 15.32 -4.98 15.56
C ALA A 19 16.74 -4.42 15.55
N ASP A 20 16.89 -3.17 15.97
CA ASP A 20 18.18 -2.60 16.29
C ASP A 20 18.78 -3.33 17.51
N ASP A 21 20.08 -3.49 17.54
CA ASP A 21 20.77 -4.33 18.50
C ASP A 21 20.40 -3.97 19.96
N SER A 22 20.07 -4.99 20.75
CA SER A 22 19.72 -4.87 22.17
C SER A 22 18.51 -3.98 22.49
N THR A 23 17.64 -3.67 21.51
CA THR A 23 16.46 -2.81 21.74
C THR A 23 15.17 -3.60 21.95
N PHE A 24 15.14 -4.90 21.66
CA PHE A 24 13.95 -5.71 21.87
C PHE A 24 13.69 -5.93 23.37
N ALA A 25 12.49 -5.57 23.80
CA ALA A 25 12.00 -5.83 25.16
C ALA A 25 10.64 -6.52 25.06
N GLU A 26 10.57 -7.74 25.56
CA GLU A 26 9.33 -8.51 25.59
C GLU A 26 8.30 -7.85 26.50
N LEU A 27 7.04 -7.82 26.06
CA LEU A 27 5.96 -7.28 26.88
C LEU A 27 5.62 -8.26 28.01
N PRO A 28 5.45 -7.77 29.26
CA PRO A 28 5.06 -8.59 30.40
C PRO A 28 3.57 -8.96 30.29
N LEU A 29 3.24 -9.83 29.34
CA LEU A 29 1.86 -10.19 29.06
C LEU A 29 1.42 -11.37 29.94
N SER A 30 0.32 -11.21 30.66
CA SER A 30 -0.28 -12.27 31.46
C SER A 30 -1.02 -13.26 30.54
N ILE A 31 -0.66 -14.51 30.62
CA ILE A 31 -1.32 -15.59 29.86
C ILE A 31 -2.25 -16.33 30.81
N ARG A 32 -3.52 -16.53 30.42
CA ARG A 32 -4.49 -17.32 31.19
C ARG A 32 -3.96 -18.74 31.41
N ASN A 33 -4.16 -19.27 32.60
CA ASN A 33 -3.92 -20.67 32.85
C ASN A 33 -4.90 -21.52 32.01
N PRO A 34 -4.39 -22.44 31.19
CA PRO A 34 -5.25 -23.28 30.37
C PRO A 34 -6.02 -24.30 31.24
N ARG A 35 -7.19 -24.70 30.75
CA ARG A 35 -7.84 -25.92 31.24
C ARG A 35 -7.01 -27.13 30.79
N PRO A 36 -7.03 -28.25 31.52
CA PRO A 36 -6.40 -29.47 31.08
C PRO A 36 -6.86 -29.85 29.66
N ASP A 37 -5.91 -30.15 28.78
CA ASP A 37 -6.12 -30.44 27.36
C ASP A 37 -6.93 -29.36 26.62
N GLY A 38 -6.86 -28.11 27.12
CA GLY A 38 -7.44 -26.95 26.48
C GLY A 38 -8.94 -26.80 26.64
N PRO A 39 -9.56 -25.84 25.90
CA PRO A 39 -10.96 -25.48 26.10
C PRO A 39 -11.96 -26.59 25.68
N LEU A 40 -11.54 -27.50 24.81
CA LEU A 40 -12.36 -28.63 24.33
C LEU A 40 -11.98 -29.96 24.97
N ALA A 41 -11.07 -29.95 25.97
CA ALA A 41 -10.51 -31.16 26.58
C ALA A 41 -9.99 -32.15 25.49
N TRP A 42 -9.23 -31.62 24.51
CA TRP A 42 -8.72 -32.39 23.39
C TRP A 42 -7.58 -33.33 23.85
N PRO A 43 -7.77 -34.67 23.82
CA PRO A 43 -6.79 -35.59 24.38
C PRO A 43 -5.37 -35.39 23.83
N GLY A 44 -4.38 -35.20 24.71
CA GLY A 44 -2.97 -35.04 24.36
C GLY A 44 -2.58 -33.66 23.86
N TYR A 45 -3.47 -32.66 23.97
CA TYR A 45 -3.16 -31.30 23.54
C TYR A 45 -2.10 -30.66 24.48
N ASP A 46 -2.19 -30.83 25.80
CA ASP A 46 -1.19 -30.32 26.73
C ASP A 46 0.19 -30.96 26.49
N ALA A 47 0.22 -32.28 26.23
CA ALA A 47 1.46 -32.95 25.86
C ALA A 47 2.08 -32.41 24.54
N SER A 48 1.23 -32.05 23.58
CA SER A 48 1.70 -31.44 22.32
C SER A 48 2.24 -30.03 22.51
N ARG A 49 1.62 -29.24 23.40
CA ARG A 49 2.10 -27.90 23.78
C ARG A 49 3.43 -28.00 24.54
N ALA A 50 3.54 -28.93 25.49
CA ALA A 50 4.77 -29.14 26.25
C ALA A 50 5.96 -29.49 25.32
N ARG A 51 5.75 -30.43 24.38
CA ARG A 51 6.78 -30.78 23.38
C ARG A 51 7.14 -29.60 22.46
N ALA A 52 6.14 -28.77 22.11
CA ALA A 52 6.41 -27.58 21.32
C ALA A 52 7.23 -26.54 22.11
N ALA A 53 6.89 -26.32 23.37
CA ALA A 53 7.63 -25.43 24.27
C ALA A 53 9.08 -25.90 24.49
N GLU A 54 9.29 -27.18 24.74
CA GLU A 54 10.64 -27.77 24.89
C GLU A 54 11.50 -27.57 23.63
N ARG A 55 10.88 -27.77 22.44
CA ARG A 55 11.58 -27.65 21.15
C ARG A 55 11.92 -26.20 20.80
N THR A 56 11.03 -25.25 21.07
CA THR A 56 11.14 -23.85 20.62
C THR A 56 11.66 -22.91 21.69
N GLY A 57 11.58 -23.29 22.97
CA GLY A 57 11.83 -22.40 24.10
C GLY A 57 10.68 -21.41 24.36
N GLU A 58 9.61 -21.43 23.54
CA GLU A 58 8.49 -20.47 23.66
C GLU A 58 7.28 -21.10 24.35
N GLN A 59 6.51 -20.26 25.05
CA GLN A 59 5.32 -20.70 25.76
C GLN A 59 4.04 -20.63 24.92
N GLU A 60 4.08 -19.96 23.76
CA GLU A 60 2.98 -19.81 22.81
C GLU A 60 3.53 -19.58 21.38
N SER A 61 2.63 -19.58 20.40
CA SER A 61 2.94 -19.40 18.98
C SER A 61 3.31 -17.96 18.59
N VAL A 62 3.36 -17.04 19.53
CA VAL A 62 3.79 -15.65 19.30
C VAL A 62 4.63 -15.14 20.46
N VAL A 63 5.60 -14.29 20.13
CA VAL A 63 6.40 -13.46 21.03
C VAL A 63 6.06 -12.01 20.71
N CYS A 64 5.62 -11.25 21.72
CA CYS A 64 5.24 -9.85 21.57
C CYS A 64 6.19 -8.95 22.37
N GLY A 65 6.67 -7.89 21.76
CA GLY A 65 7.62 -6.98 22.40
C GLY A 65 7.64 -5.61 21.74
N THR A 66 8.44 -4.72 22.31
CA THR A 66 8.79 -3.44 21.66
C THR A 66 10.22 -3.48 21.20
N ALA A 67 10.51 -2.78 20.10
CA ALA A 67 11.88 -2.61 19.61
C ALA A 67 12.06 -1.27 18.91
N ARG A 68 13.31 -0.91 18.61
CA ARG A 68 13.63 0.06 17.58
C ARG A 68 13.98 -0.68 16.30
N ILE A 69 13.58 -0.10 15.16
CA ILE A 69 13.89 -0.59 13.83
C ILE A 69 14.35 0.63 13.02
N GLY A 70 15.64 0.70 12.71
CA GLY A 70 16.21 1.90 12.09
C GLY A 70 15.94 3.17 12.94
N GLY A 71 16.00 3.06 14.24
CA GLY A 71 15.72 4.12 15.21
C GLY A 71 14.23 4.33 15.54
N ALA A 72 13.30 3.93 14.70
CA ALA A 72 11.85 4.08 14.94
C ALA A 72 11.34 3.02 15.95
N ARG A 73 10.58 3.46 16.96
CA ARG A 73 9.94 2.52 17.91
C ARG A 73 8.72 1.85 17.31
N ALA A 74 8.57 0.54 17.55
CA ALA A 74 7.41 -0.23 17.12
C ALA A 74 7.06 -1.34 18.12
N VAL A 75 5.82 -1.83 18.07
CA VAL A 75 5.41 -3.08 18.69
C VAL A 75 5.62 -4.20 17.68
N LEU A 76 6.40 -5.21 18.03
CA LEU A 76 6.65 -6.41 17.25
C LEU A 76 5.76 -7.56 17.74
N ILE A 77 5.20 -8.31 16.79
CA ILE A 77 4.43 -9.54 17.03
C ILE A 77 5.08 -10.64 16.18
N ALA A 78 6.00 -11.40 16.75
CA ALA A 78 6.74 -12.42 16.02
C ALA A 78 6.13 -13.82 16.22
N PHE A 79 5.73 -14.46 15.12
CA PHE A 79 5.19 -15.81 15.16
C PHE A 79 6.30 -16.86 15.24
N GLU A 80 6.12 -17.85 16.13
CA GLU A 80 6.93 -19.05 16.23
C GLU A 80 6.23 -20.21 15.53
N PHE A 81 6.66 -20.49 14.30
CA PHE A 81 6.05 -21.58 13.53
C PHE A 81 6.32 -22.97 14.12
N GLY A 82 7.46 -23.13 14.79
CA GLY A 82 7.80 -24.33 15.54
C GLY A 82 6.78 -24.66 16.64
N PHE A 83 6.12 -23.65 17.21
CA PHE A 83 5.08 -23.87 18.21
C PHE A 83 3.72 -24.14 17.52
N LEU A 84 3.38 -25.42 17.39
CA LEU A 84 2.11 -25.92 16.81
C LEU A 84 1.77 -25.27 15.45
N GLY A 85 2.76 -25.09 14.57
CA GLY A 85 2.57 -24.49 13.25
C GLY A 85 2.25 -23.02 13.27
N GLY A 86 2.67 -22.28 14.29
CA GLY A 86 2.33 -20.85 14.43
C GLY A 86 0.83 -20.59 14.56
N SER A 87 0.06 -21.60 14.99
CA SER A 87 -1.40 -21.54 14.95
C SER A 87 -2.00 -20.63 16.02
N LEU A 88 -3.11 -19.94 15.64
CA LEU A 88 -3.83 -19.03 16.52
C LEU A 88 -4.80 -19.81 17.42
N GLY A 89 -4.50 -19.84 18.72
CA GLY A 89 -5.41 -20.30 19.77
C GLY A 89 -5.86 -19.15 20.66
N GLN A 90 -6.65 -19.43 21.71
CA GLN A 90 -7.15 -18.41 22.65
C GLN A 90 -6.01 -17.63 23.31
N ARG A 91 -4.97 -18.31 23.77
CA ARG A 91 -3.80 -17.66 24.40
C ARG A 91 -3.04 -16.78 23.40
N THR A 92 -2.88 -17.25 22.17
CA THR A 92 -2.33 -16.43 21.08
C THR A 92 -3.18 -15.16 20.90
N GLY A 93 -4.50 -15.30 20.85
CA GLY A 93 -5.43 -14.17 20.75
C GLY A 93 -5.31 -13.18 21.91
N ASP A 94 -5.12 -13.65 23.14
CA ASP A 94 -4.91 -12.80 24.32
C ASP A 94 -3.61 -11.98 24.20
N LEU A 95 -2.52 -12.61 23.75
CA LEU A 95 -1.22 -11.94 23.52
C LEU A 95 -1.31 -10.89 22.39
N LEU A 96 -1.98 -11.23 21.30
CA LEU A 96 -2.19 -10.30 20.19
C LEU A 96 -3.01 -9.08 20.63
N GLU A 97 -4.14 -9.29 21.32
CA GLU A 97 -4.98 -8.21 21.83
C GLU A 97 -4.21 -7.28 22.77
N ALA A 98 -3.43 -7.85 23.69
CA ALA A 98 -2.61 -7.08 24.61
C ALA A 98 -1.51 -6.28 23.90
N ALA A 99 -0.85 -6.85 22.88
CA ALA A 99 0.16 -6.17 22.08
C ALA A 99 -0.44 -4.99 21.29
N TYR A 100 -1.60 -5.17 20.66
CA TYR A 100 -2.31 -4.10 19.96
C TYR A 100 -2.80 -3.00 20.92
N THR A 101 -3.27 -3.36 22.10
CA THR A 101 -3.68 -2.41 23.13
C THR A 101 -2.50 -1.59 23.61
N TYR A 102 -1.38 -2.24 23.91
CA TYR A 102 -0.13 -1.56 24.26
C TYR A 102 0.32 -0.58 23.16
N ALA A 103 0.23 -1.00 21.89
CA ALA A 103 0.58 -0.13 20.77
C ALA A 103 -0.28 1.15 20.74
N ARG A 104 -1.59 1.03 20.98
CA ARG A 104 -2.49 2.20 21.04
C ARG A 104 -2.19 3.12 22.21
N GLU A 105 -1.99 2.55 23.41
CA GLU A 105 -1.70 3.32 24.62
C GLU A 105 -0.39 4.10 24.51
N HIS A 106 0.61 3.55 23.81
CA HIS A 106 1.92 4.17 23.62
C HIS A 106 2.09 4.85 22.25
N ARG A 107 1.05 4.88 21.43
CA ARG A 107 1.02 5.45 20.08
C ARG A 107 2.15 4.93 19.19
N LEU A 108 2.33 3.61 19.19
CA LEU A 108 3.34 2.93 18.39
C LEU A 108 2.72 2.22 17.18
N PRO A 109 3.41 2.16 16.03
CA PRO A 109 3.02 1.29 14.92
C PRO A 109 3.17 -0.17 15.34
N VAL A 110 2.43 -1.05 14.66
CA VAL A 110 2.47 -2.50 14.88
C VAL A 110 3.13 -3.18 13.69
N VAL A 111 4.10 -4.05 13.97
CA VAL A 111 4.82 -4.82 12.96
C VAL A 111 4.64 -6.32 13.23
N PRO A 112 3.63 -6.96 12.63
CA PRO A 112 3.46 -8.41 12.69
C PRO A 112 4.47 -9.11 11.76
N LEU A 113 5.26 -10.01 12.33
CA LEU A 113 6.22 -10.89 11.63
C LEU A 113 5.58 -12.29 11.52
N VAL A 114 4.69 -12.46 10.55
CA VAL A 114 3.72 -13.56 10.50
C VAL A 114 4.32 -14.82 9.88
N ALA A 115 4.19 -15.96 10.59
CA ALA A 115 4.44 -17.31 10.08
C ALA A 115 3.42 -18.25 10.73
N THR A 116 2.36 -18.63 9.99
CA THR A 116 1.23 -19.35 10.59
C THR A 116 0.53 -20.27 9.60
N GLY A 117 0.10 -21.43 10.10
CA GLY A 117 -0.79 -22.36 9.40
C GLY A 117 -2.29 -22.05 9.59
N GLY A 118 -2.64 -21.00 10.34
CA GLY A 118 -4.04 -20.62 10.60
C GLY A 118 -4.52 -20.93 12.01
N SER A 119 -5.82 -21.23 12.18
CA SER A 119 -6.45 -21.48 13.48
C SER A 119 -6.02 -22.82 14.10
N ARG A 120 -5.88 -22.85 15.42
CA ARG A 120 -5.49 -24.05 16.20
C ARG A 120 -6.63 -25.06 16.26
N MET A 121 -6.46 -26.21 15.61
CA MET A 121 -7.53 -27.19 15.46
C MET A 121 -8.05 -27.76 16.79
N GLN A 122 -7.17 -27.93 17.79
CA GLN A 122 -7.51 -28.47 19.11
C GLN A 122 -8.41 -27.54 19.94
N GLU A 123 -8.56 -26.31 19.53
CA GLU A 123 -9.43 -25.33 20.18
C GLU A 123 -10.70 -25.02 19.35
N GLY A 124 -10.87 -25.63 18.20
CA GLY A 124 -12.08 -25.59 17.37
C GLY A 124 -12.55 -24.15 17.05
N MET A 125 -13.85 -23.92 17.23
CA MET A 125 -14.44 -22.60 16.97
C MET A 125 -13.86 -21.49 17.85
N LEU A 126 -13.38 -21.80 19.07
CA LEU A 126 -12.75 -20.80 19.93
C LEU A 126 -11.44 -20.27 19.35
N ALA A 127 -10.69 -21.11 18.65
CA ALA A 127 -9.53 -20.67 17.88
C ALA A 127 -9.95 -19.83 16.66
N LEU A 128 -11.00 -20.22 15.96
CA LEU A 128 -11.48 -19.49 14.78
C LEU A 128 -11.97 -18.08 15.15
N THR A 129 -12.66 -17.91 16.29
CA THR A 129 -13.13 -16.59 16.75
C THR A 129 -12.00 -15.62 17.10
N GLN A 130 -10.75 -16.11 17.28
CA GLN A 130 -9.61 -15.21 17.48
C GLN A 130 -9.37 -14.31 16.27
N LEU A 131 -9.76 -14.75 15.06
CA LEU A 131 -9.65 -13.92 13.84
C LEU A 131 -10.51 -12.64 13.95
N GLN A 132 -11.71 -12.75 14.52
CA GLN A 132 -12.57 -11.57 14.77
C GLN A 132 -11.96 -10.64 15.81
N ARG A 133 -11.36 -11.20 16.89
CA ARG A 133 -10.65 -10.40 17.91
C ARG A 133 -9.48 -9.62 17.27
N VAL A 134 -8.63 -10.30 16.49
CA VAL A 134 -7.51 -9.67 15.79
C VAL A 134 -7.99 -8.58 14.81
N ALA A 135 -9.02 -8.88 14.02
CA ALA A 135 -9.60 -7.90 13.09
C ALA A 135 -10.12 -6.66 13.83
N ARG A 136 -10.79 -6.83 14.98
CA ARG A 136 -11.22 -5.72 15.84
C ARG A 136 -10.04 -4.90 16.34
N GLN A 137 -8.99 -5.54 16.84
CA GLN A 137 -7.79 -4.84 17.31
C GLN A 137 -7.09 -4.05 16.20
N SER A 138 -7.00 -4.64 15.00
CA SER A 138 -6.51 -3.95 13.81
C SER A 138 -7.36 -2.72 13.48
N ALA A 139 -8.69 -2.84 13.48
CA ALA A 139 -9.61 -1.72 13.21
C ALA A 139 -9.42 -0.58 14.23
N LEU A 140 -9.43 -0.88 15.53
CA LEU A 140 -9.20 0.11 16.60
C LEU A 140 -7.84 0.81 16.48
N THR A 141 -6.81 0.08 16.04
CA THR A 141 -5.46 0.63 15.82
C THR A 141 -5.44 1.58 14.62
N ARG A 142 -6.19 1.26 13.57
CA ARG A 142 -6.39 2.16 12.43
C ARG A 142 -7.17 3.42 12.83
N GLU A 143 -8.24 3.28 13.60
CA GLU A 143 -9.01 4.42 14.12
C GLU A 143 -8.15 5.34 14.99
N ALA A 144 -7.18 4.79 15.72
CA ALA A 144 -6.19 5.55 16.47
C ALA A 144 -5.13 6.25 15.59
N GLY A 145 -5.18 6.10 14.26
CA GLY A 145 -4.22 6.69 13.32
C GLY A 145 -2.84 6.05 13.36
N LEU A 146 -2.74 4.76 13.73
CA LEU A 146 -1.48 4.04 13.83
C LEU A 146 -1.28 3.11 12.64
N ALA A 147 -0.04 3.05 12.13
CA ALA A 147 0.33 2.22 11.00
C ALA A 147 0.53 0.76 11.39
N GLN A 148 0.22 -0.15 10.45
CA GLN A 148 0.45 -1.58 10.57
C GLN A 148 1.26 -2.06 9.35
N VAL A 149 2.48 -2.52 9.58
CA VAL A 149 3.38 -3.01 8.52
C VAL A 149 3.66 -4.49 8.77
N ALA A 150 3.04 -5.37 8.00
CA ALA A 150 3.24 -6.81 8.13
C ALA A 150 4.44 -7.31 7.33
N VAL A 151 5.17 -8.24 7.90
CA VAL A 151 6.15 -9.09 7.20
C VAL A 151 5.60 -10.51 7.16
N VAL A 152 5.29 -11.01 5.97
CA VAL A 152 4.80 -12.39 5.80
C VAL A 152 5.96 -13.32 5.45
N ARG A 153 6.05 -14.42 6.22
CA ARG A 153 7.11 -15.45 6.15
C ARG A 153 6.51 -16.80 5.77
N ASP A 154 7.36 -17.77 5.51
CA ASP A 154 6.92 -19.12 5.11
C ASP A 154 6.53 -20.00 6.31
N PRO A 155 5.30 -20.57 6.31
CA PRO A 155 4.15 -20.17 5.54
C PRO A 155 3.31 -19.11 6.27
N THR A 156 2.55 -18.30 5.54
CA THR A 156 1.52 -17.43 6.09
C THR A 156 0.19 -17.74 5.41
N THR A 157 -0.65 -18.54 6.07
CA THR A 157 -1.89 -19.06 5.47
C THR A 157 -3.12 -18.89 6.38
N GLY A 158 -4.28 -19.12 5.79
CA GLY A 158 -5.57 -19.11 6.49
C GLY A 158 -5.92 -17.74 7.08
N GLY A 159 -6.53 -17.79 8.26
CA GLY A 159 -6.98 -16.59 8.94
C GLY A 159 -5.86 -15.64 9.36
N GLY A 160 -4.65 -16.14 9.61
CA GLY A 160 -3.49 -15.30 9.91
C GLY A 160 -3.08 -14.44 8.71
N TRP A 161 -3.11 -15.00 7.50
CA TRP A 161 -2.97 -14.22 6.28
C TRP A 161 -4.06 -13.16 6.17
N ALA A 162 -5.32 -13.55 6.27
CA ALA A 162 -6.45 -12.64 6.09
C ALA A 162 -6.47 -11.47 7.09
N THR A 163 -6.07 -11.69 8.35
CA THR A 163 -6.19 -10.69 9.42
C THR A 163 -4.92 -9.90 9.70
N LEU A 164 -3.77 -10.57 9.76
CA LEU A 164 -2.49 -9.93 10.12
C LEU A 164 -1.66 -9.56 8.89
N GLY A 165 -1.73 -10.35 7.82
CA GLY A 165 -1.05 -10.08 6.55
C GLY A 165 -1.85 -9.12 5.68
N ALA A 166 -2.84 -9.62 4.91
CA ALA A 166 -3.66 -8.83 3.99
C ALA A 166 -4.42 -7.69 4.69
N GLY A 167 -4.72 -7.86 5.97
CA GLY A 167 -5.30 -6.84 6.84
C GLY A 167 -4.37 -5.67 7.18
N ALA A 168 -3.07 -5.72 6.94
CA ALA A 168 -2.14 -4.64 7.23
C ALA A 168 -2.18 -3.51 6.18
N ASP A 169 -1.65 -2.35 6.53
CA ASP A 169 -1.56 -1.19 5.65
C ASP A 169 -0.52 -1.39 4.55
N VAL A 170 0.63 -1.95 4.95
CA VAL A 170 1.74 -2.34 4.08
C VAL A 170 2.09 -3.79 4.36
N VAL A 171 2.34 -4.57 3.32
CA VAL A 171 2.72 -5.98 3.42
C VAL A 171 4.03 -6.21 2.69
N LEU A 172 5.04 -6.59 3.43
CA LEU A 172 6.31 -7.10 2.91
C LEU A 172 6.29 -8.63 2.98
N ALA A 173 6.88 -9.31 2.02
CA ALA A 173 6.96 -10.76 2.02
C ALA A 173 8.41 -11.23 1.88
N LEU A 174 8.75 -12.35 2.51
CA LEU A 174 10.03 -13.01 2.23
C LEU A 174 9.97 -13.78 0.89
N PRO A 175 11.09 -13.85 0.15
CA PRO A 175 11.14 -14.59 -1.11
C PRO A 175 10.70 -16.05 -0.95
N GLY A 176 9.90 -16.53 -1.89
CA GLY A 176 9.42 -17.92 -1.92
C GLY A 176 8.46 -18.29 -0.80
N ALA A 177 8.08 -17.36 0.09
CA ALA A 177 7.13 -17.65 1.15
C ALA A 177 5.79 -18.12 0.59
N GLN A 178 5.23 -19.16 1.19
CA GLN A 178 3.88 -19.64 0.88
C GLN A 178 2.87 -18.68 1.53
N VAL A 179 2.13 -17.95 0.70
CA VAL A 179 1.15 -16.94 1.13
C VAL A 179 -0.19 -17.20 0.47
N GLY A 180 -1.25 -17.31 1.25
CA GLY A 180 -2.59 -17.49 0.69
C GLY A 180 -3.62 -17.92 1.73
N PHE A 181 -4.91 -17.86 1.36
CA PHE A 181 -5.96 -18.25 2.29
C PHE A 181 -5.98 -19.77 2.52
N ALA A 182 -5.82 -20.57 1.47
CA ALA A 182 -5.76 -22.02 1.59
C ALA A 182 -4.34 -22.50 1.90
N GLY A 183 -4.13 -23.12 3.06
CA GLY A 183 -2.90 -23.84 3.38
C GLY A 183 -2.71 -25.08 2.47
N SER A 184 -1.46 -25.49 2.28
CA SER A 184 -1.10 -26.58 1.31
C SER A 184 -1.89 -27.87 1.47
N ARG A 185 -2.34 -28.20 2.70
CA ARG A 185 -3.09 -29.43 3.01
C ARG A 185 -4.57 -29.40 2.63
N VAL A 186 -5.12 -28.23 2.30
CA VAL A 186 -6.55 -28.03 2.01
C VAL A 186 -6.79 -27.42 0.63
N ARG A 187 -5.74 -27.25 -0.16
CA ARG A 187 -5.85 -26.81 -1.56
C ARG A 187 -6.46 -27.90 -2.41
N PRO A 188 -7.24 -27.53 -3.46
CA PRO A 188 -7.63 -28.49 -4.49
C PRO A 188 -6.42 -29.24 -5.07
N ALA A 189 -6.59 -30.49 -5.49
CA ALA A 189 -5.51 -31.31 -6.01
C ALA A 189 -4.89 -30.76 -7.32
N ASP A 190 -5.68 -29.99 -8.07
CA ASP A 190 -5.32 -29.31 -9.33
C ASP A 190 -4.90 -27.86 -9.14
N ALA A 191 -4.78 -27.37 -7.89
CA ALA A 191 -4.37 -26.00 -7.62
C ALA A 191 -2.94 -25.76 -8.10
N ASP A 192 -2.73 -24.67 -8.85
CA ASP A 192 -1.39 -24.23 -9.24
C ASP A 192 -0.59 -23.77 -8.01
N PRO A 193 0.48 -24.48 -7.61
CA PRO A 193 1.28 -24.09 -6.44
C PRO A 193 1.93 -22.71 -6.58
N ALA A 194 2.22 -22.27 -7.81
CA ALA A 194 2.86 -20.98 -8.06
C ALA A 194 1.97 -19.80 -7.65
N ALA A 195 0.65 -19.94 -7.68
CA ALA A 195 -0.29 -18.90 -7.26
C ALA A 195 -0.20 -18.54 -5.76
N TYR A 196 0.44 -19.38 -4.96
CA TYR A 196 0.54 -19.21 -3.51
C TYR A 196 1.94 -18.74 -3.05
N THR A 197 2.74 -18.19 -3.93
CA THR A 197 4.06 -17.64 -3.58
C THR A 197 3.98 -16.15 -3.30
N ALA A 198 4.95 -15.64 -2.53
CA ALA A 198 5.09 -14.20 -2.27
C ALA A 198 5.17 -13.38 -3.56
N GLU A 199 5.87 -13.92 -4.57
CA GLU A 199 6.05 -13.30 -5.90
C GLU A 199 4.71 -13.24 -6.67
N ALA A 200 3.91 -14.29 -6.63
CA ALA A 200 2.59 -14.27 -7.24
C ALA A 200 1.64 -13.32 -6.52
N GLN A 201 1.72 -13.23 -5.19
CA GLN A 201 0.94 -12.27 -4.41
C GLN A 201 1.38 -10.82 -4.67
N LEU A 202 2.66 -10.57 -4.97
CA LEU A 202 3.14 -9.26 -5.42
C LEU A 202 2.57 -8.94 -6.81
N ALA A 203 2.63 -9.88 -7.75
CA ALA A 203 2.07 -9.71 -9.10
C ALA A 203 0.56 -9.46 -9.09
N ALA A 204 -0.15 -10.08 -8.14
CA ALA A 204 -1.59 -9.87 -7.91
C ALA A 204 -1.92 -8.63 -7.05
N GLY A 205 -0.92 -7.85 -6.63
CA GLY A 205 -1.13 -6.63 -5.84
C GLY A 205 -1.62 -6.86 -4.41
N ALA A 206 -1.45 -8.06 -3.87
CA ALA A 206 -1.79 -8.39 -2.49
C ALA A 206 -0.64 -8.13 -1.51
N VAL A 207 0.59 -8.04 -2.00
CA VAL A 207 1.82 -7.73 -1.26
C VAL A 207 2.47 -6.49 -1.89
N ASP A 208 3.09 -5.62 -1.09
CA ASP A 208 3.70 -4.39 -1.59
C ASP A 208 5.14 -4.59 -2.07
N ALA A 209 5.88 -5.51 -1.45
CA ALA A 209 7.23 -5.85 -1.88
C ALA A 209 7.64 -7.25 -1.41
N VAL A 210 8.53 -7.89 -2.17
CA VAL A 210 9.28 -9.07 -1.73
C VAL A 210 10.66 -8.60 -1.30
N VAL A 211 11.05 -8.90 -0.06
CA VAL A 211 12.26 -8.36 0.59
C VAL A 211 13.05 -9.52 1.21
N ARG A 212 14.35 -9.59 0.93
CA ARG A 212 15.23 -10.62 1.51
C ARG A 212 15.38 -10.44 3.02
N PRO A 213 15.57 -11.53 3.79
CA PRO A 213 15.68 -11.45 5.25
C PRO A 213 16.70 -10.42 5.74
N GLU A 214 17.88 -10.38 5.13
CA GLU A 214 18.97 -9.47 5.47
C GLU A 214 18.68 -7.99 5.18
N GLU A 215 17.70 -7.69 4.31
CA GLU A 215 17.26 -6.34 3.94
C GLU A 215 16.07 -5.85 4.77
N LEU A 216 15.44 -6.72 5.58
CA LEU A 216 14.20 -6.39 6.30
C LEU A 216 14.36 -5.21 7.27
N ARG A 217 15.47 -5.15 8.03
CA ARG A 217 15.73 -4.04 8.97
C ARG A 217 15.75 -2.71 8.22
N GLU A 218 16.47 -2.65 7.11
CA GLU A 218 16.55 -1.44 6.27
C GLU A 218 15.20 -1.09 5.66
N ALA A 219 14.49 -2.08 5.09
CA ALA A 219 13.18 -1.86 4.50
C ALA A 219 12.18 -1.31 5.52
N LEU A 220 12.05 -1.94 6.68
CA LEU A 220 11.20 -1.47 7.78
C LEU A 220 11.65 -0.10 8.30
N GLY A 221 12.97 0.11 8.41
CA GLY A 221 13.57 1.39 8.82
C GLY A 221 13.26 2.54 7.88
N ARG A 222 12.99 2.26 6.58
CA ARG A 222 12.50 3.25 5.61
C ARG A 222 10.99 3.48 5.73
N TRP A 223 10.21 2.41 5.96
CA TRP A 223 8.75 2.49 6.04
C TRP A 223 8.24 3.19 7.30
N LEU A 224 8.77 2.79 8.46
CA LEU A 224 8.22 3.24 9.75
C LEU A 224 8.27 4.77 9.95
N PRO A 225 9.40 5.46 9.70
CA PRO A 225 9.44 6.92 9.83
C PRO A 225 8.43 7.62 8.90
N LEU A 226 8.30 7.14 7.65
CA LEU A 226 7.37 7.71 6.68
C LEU A 226 5.90 7.54 7.10
N LEU A 227 5.54 6.45 7.76
CA LEU A 227 4.16 6.20 8.18
C LEU A 227 3.80 6.76 9.57
N THR A 228 4.79 7.25 10.32
CA THR A 228 4.60 7.74 11.69
C THR A 228 4.87 9.23 11.86
N SER A 229 5.07 9.96 10.77
CA SER A 229 5.37 11.40 10.78
C SER A 229 4.23 12.21 10.13
N PRO A 230 3.11 12.41 10.83
CA PRO A 230 2.00 13.21 10.32
C PRO A 230 2.42 14.67 10.11
N SER A 231 1.84 15.31 9.10
CA SER A 231 2.06 16.73 8.83
C SER A 231 0.77 17.36 8.28
N GLY A 232 0.24 18.38 8.96
CA GLY A 232 -0.92 19.13 8.47
C GLY A 232 -0.60 20.16 7.37
N THR A 233 0.68 20.29 6.98
CA THR A 233 1.11 21.28 5.98
C THR A 233 0.99 20.70 4.57
N PRO A 234 0.32 21.39 3.63
CA PRO A 234 0.23 20.95 2.24
C PRO A 234 1.61 20.70 1.63
N ALA A 235 1.71 19.70 0.77
CA ALA A 235 2.87 19.47 -0.06
C ALA A 235 2.98 20.63 -1.07
N PRO A 236 4.12 21.31 -1.22
CA PRO A 236 4.28 22.30 -2.29
C PRO A 236 4.23 21.58 -3.66
N PRO A 237 3.68 22.21 -4.72
CA PRO A 237 3.78 21.63 -6.04
C PRO A 237 5.26 21.55 -6.44
N PRO A 238 5.68 20.46 -7.11
CA PRO A 238 7.04 20.33 -7.64
C PRO A 238 7.41 21.48 -8.60
N GLU A 239 8.67 21.89 -8.60
CA GLU A 239 9.20 22.76 -9.63
C GLU A 239 9.13 22.07 -11.01
N PRO A 240 8.85 22.82 -12.10
CA PRO A 240 8.78 22.23 -13.41
C PRO A 240 10.14 21.67 -13.84
N LEU A 241 10.15 20.47 -14.36
CA LEU A 241 11.34 19.84 -14.92
C LEU A 241 11.34 20.01 -16.45
N GLY A 242 12.33 20.71 -16.99
CA GLY A 242 12.39 20.99 -18.43
C GLY A 242 11.54 22.20 -18.84
N GLY A 243 11.59 22.54 -20.13
CA GLY A 243 10.78 23.61 -20.71
C GLY A 243 11.27 25.02 -20.37
N SER A 244 12.21 25.56 -21.14
CA SER A 244 12.59 26.98 -21.06
C SER A 244 11.65 27.91 -21.84
N GLY A 245 10.54 27.35 -22.37
CA GLY A 245 9.56 28.11 -23.16
C GLY A 245 8.43 28.64 -22.26
N GLY A 246 7.99 29.87 -22.47
CA GLY A 246 6.80 30.41 -21.84
C GLY A 246 5.53 29.56 -22.10
N LEU A 247 4.40 30.02 -21.60
CA LEU A 247 3.09 29.35 -21.76
C LEU A 247 2.77 29.09 -23.24
N PRO A 248 2.04 28.00 -23.57
CA PRO A 248 1.69 27.63 -24.95
C PRO A 248 0.84 28.71 -25.62
N GLY A 249 1.16 29.04 -26.88
CA GLY A 249 0.46 30.07 -27.64
C GLY A 249 -0.93 29.66 -28.08
N THR A 250 -1.13 28.37 -28.42
CA THR A 250 -2.39 27.78 -28.87
C THR A 250 -2.74 26.53 -28.07
N GLY A 251 -3.99 26.10 -28.11
CA GLY A 251 -4.42 24.83 -27.50
C GLY A 251 -3.69 23.63 -28.13
N TRP A 252 -3.48 23.66 -29.44
CA TRP A 252 -2.72 22.60 -30.11
C TRP A 252 -1.22 22.60 -29.76
N ASP A 253 -0.64 23.78 -29.51
CA ASP A 253 0.74 23.87 -28.99
C ASP A 253 0.84 23.20 -27.62
N ALA A 254 -0.14 23.42 -26.73
CA ALA A 254 -0.20 22.74 -25.43
C ALA A 254 -0.27 21.22 -25.58
N VAL A 255 -1.10 20.70 -26.50
CA VAL A 255 -1.22 19.26 -26.80
C VAL A 255 0.13 18.70 -27.30
N ARG A 256 0.78 19.38 -28.25
CA ARG A 256 2.07 18.93 -28.79
C ARG A 256 3.17 18.87 -27.71
N ARG A 257 3.24 19.87 -26.83
CA ARG A 257 4.18 19.90 -25.68
C ARG A 257 3.88 18.76 -24.72
N ALA A 258 2.65 18.58 -24.30
CA ALA A 258 2.24 17.51 -23.40
C ALA A 258 2.51 16.10 -23.93
N ARG A 259 2.44 15.90 -25.24
CA ARG A 259 2.74 14.63 -25.92
C ARG A 259 4.20 14.43 -26.30
N SER A 260 5.04 15.43 -26.08
CA SER A 260 6.45 15.32 -26.43
C SER A 260 7.13 14.15 -25.70
N PRO A 261 7.83 13.25 -26.41
CA PRO A 261 8.58 12.16 -25.79
C PRO A 261 9.80 12.66 -24.98
N ARG A 262 10.22 13.89 -25.19
CA ARG A 262 11.36 14.52 -24.49
C ARG A 262 10.96 15.10 -23.13
N ARG A 263 9.68 15.23 -22.87
CA ARG A 263 9.14 15.78 -21.62
C ARG A 263 9.46 14.86 -20.44
N PRO A 264 9.90 15.39 -19.29
CA PRO A 264 10.00 14.61 -18.07
C PRO A 264 8.64 14.00 -17.67
N ARG A 265 8.65 12.76 -17.23
CA ARG A 265 7.48 12.01 -16.77
C ARG A 265 7.47 11.91 -15.27
N ALA A 266 6.41 11.31 -14.72
CA ALA A 266 6.18 11.19 -13.29
C ALA A 266 7.39 10.70 -12.49
N ALA A 267 8.10 9.66 -12.97
CA ALA A 267 9.28 9.14 -12.29
C ALA A 267 10.35 10.22 -12.06
N ALA A 268 10.67 11.01 -13.09
CA ALA A 268 11.64 12.11 -12.97
C ALA A 268 11.22 13.17 -11.96
N TYR A 269 9.92 13.54 -11.94
CA TYR A 269 9.40 14.48 -10.95
C TYR A 269 9.49 13.91 -9.53
N LEU A 270 9.16 12.64 -9.33
CA LEU A 270 9.25 11.99 -8.02
C LEU A 270 10.72 11.89 -7.55
N ASP A 271 11.66 11.58 -8.45
CA ASP A 271 13.08 11.48 -8.13
C ASP A 271 13.71 12.84 -7.79
N ALA A 272 13.24 13.92 -8.45
CA ALA A 272 13.68 15.28 -8.12
C ALA A 272 13.04 15.83 -6.85
N TYR A 273 11.82 15.39 -6.52
CA TYR A 273 11.06 15.91 -5.39
C TYR A 273 11.42 15.25 -4.06
N PHE A 274 11.67 13.94 -4.05
CA PHE A 274 11.91 13.16 -2.85
C PHE A 274 13.38 12.84 -2.62
N THR A 275 13.86 12.99 -1.39
CA THR A 275 15.19 12.54 -0.98
C THR A 275 15.28 11.01 -1.01
N HIS A 276 14.23 10.35 -0.55
CA HIS A 276 14.02 8.90 -0.67
C HIS A 276 12.53 8.62 -0.69
N ARG A 277 12.14 7.49 -1.27
CA ARG A 277 10.75 7.07 -1.36
C ARG A 277 10.60 5.56 -1.31
N VAL A 278 9.42 5.11 -0.89
CA VAL A 278 8.98 3.72 -0.90
C VAL A 278 7.68 3.62 -1.70
N ALA A 279 7.49 2.50 -2.39
CA ALA A 279 6.29 2.28 -3.20
C ALA A 279 5.31 1.33 -2.51
N ILE A 280 4.01 1.58 -2.66
CA ILE A 280 2.97 0.58 -2.44
C ILE A 280 2.60 -0.06 -3.77
N SER A 281 2.23 -1.33 -3.74
CA SER A 281 1.85 -2.09 -4.93
C SER A 281 0.42 -2.60 -4.82
N GLY A 282 -0.29 -2.48 -5.94
CA GLY A 282 -1.58 -3.11 -6.17
C GLY A 282 -2.75 -2.61 -5.33
N ASP A 283 -3.90 -3.08 -5.75
CA ASP A 283 -5.21 -2.62 -5.26
C ASP A 283 -5.80 -3.47 -4.14
N ARG A 284 -5.13 -4.54 -3.72
CA ARG A 284 -5.62 -5.57 -2.78
C ARG A 284 -6.84 -6.36 -3.30
N CYS A 285 -7.17 -6.21 -4.57
CA CYS A 285 -8.32 -6.88 -5.21
C CYS A 285 -7.90 -7.77 -6.38
N GLY A 286 -6.60 -8.02 -6.54
CA GLY A 286 -6.06 -8.89 -7.58
C GLY A 286 -5.45 -8.15 -8.78
N GLY A 287 -5.31 -6.82 -8.71
CA GLY A 287 -4.80 -6.01 -9.81
C GLY A 287 -3.60 -5.12 -9.45
N THR A 288 -2.77 -4.89 -10.45
CA THR A 288 -1.66 -3.90 -10.44
C THR A 288 -1.69 -3.07 -11.71
N ASP A 289 -1.15 -1.86 -11.66
CA ASP A 289 -1.00 -0.97 -12.83
C ASP A 289 0.32 -0.17 -12.73
N PRO A 290 1.48 -0.86 -12.73
CA PRO A 290 2.78 -0.19 -12.55
C PRO A 290 3.15 0.75 -13.69
N ASP A 291 2.59 0.53 -14.88
CA ASP A 291 2.81 1.34 -16.07
C ASP A 291 1.84 2.54 -16.16
N GLY A 292 0.78 2.58 -15.37
CA GLY A 292 -0.23 3.63 -15.38
C GLY A 292 -0.23 4.51 -14.13
N MET A 293 0.12 3.96 -12.96
CA MET A 293 0.01 4.66 -11.69
C MET A 293 1.11 4.29 -10.70
N LEU A 294 1.93 5.24 -10.31
CA LEU A 294 2.94 5.09 -9.26
C LEU A 294 2.37 5.63 -7.94
N CYS A 295 2.41 4.83 -6.88
CA CYS A 295 1.92 5.18 -5.55
C CYS A 295 2.95 4.89 -4.47
N GLY A 296 2.99 5.72 -3.40
CA GLY A 296 3.88 5.48 -2.27
C GLY A 296 4.02 6.65 -1.32
N PHE A 297 5.08 6.60 -0.53
CA PHE A 297 5.44 7.63 0.43
C PHE A 297 6.89 8.03 0.21
N GLY A 298 7.21 9.30 0.44
CA GLY A 298 8.59 9.77 0.34
C GLY A 298 8.86 10.93 1.28
N GLU A 299 10.14 11.23 1.50
CA GLU A 299 10.58 12.38 2.27
C GLU A 299 10.86 13.57 1.36
N HIS A 300 10.22 14.69 1.63
CA HIS A 300 10.49 15.98 1.01
C HIS A 300 10.84 17.02 2.08
N ARG A 301 12.09 17.49 2.08
CA ARG A 301 12.59 18.51 3.03
C ARG A 301 12.30 18.15 4.49
N GLY A 302 12.59 16.91 4.88
CA GLY A 302 12.41 16.39 6.25
C GLY A 302 10.96 16.10 6.63
N ARG A 303 10.02 16.08 5.69
CA ARG A 303 8.61 15.77 5.93
C ARG A 303 8.13 14.63 5.04
N THR A 304 7.28 13.78 5.56
CA THR A 304 6.63 12.75 4.75
C THR A 304 5.53 13.35 3.88
N VAL A 305 5.51 12.94 2.62
CA VAL A 305 4.45 13.21 1.65
C VAL A 305 4.08 11.89 0.96
N ALA A 306 2.80 11.56 0.91
CA ALA A 306 2.29 10.48 0.08
C ALA A 306 2.19 10.93 -1.37
N TYR A 307 2.39 10.04 -2.33
CA TYR A 307 2.30 10.39 -3.75
C TYR A 307 1.47 9.39 -4.55
N ALA A 308 0.67 9.92 -5.49
CA ALA A 308 0.02 9.14 -6.55
C ALA A 308 0.29 9.86 -7.88
N ALA A 309 0.89 9.17 -8.84
CA ALA A 309 1.40 9.80 -10.05
C ALA A 309 1.07 8.97 -11.30
N GLN A 310 0.31 9.55 -12.23
CA GLN A 310 0.07 8.99 -13.55
C GLN A 310 1.33 9.11 -14.42
N THR A 311 1.61 8.09 -15.22
CA THR A 311 2.90 7.94 -15.91
C THR A 311 2.90 8.42 -17.37
N GLY A 312 1.75 8.82 -17.89
CA GLY A 312 1.56 9.22 -19.28
C GLY A 312 0.94 8.13 -20.16
N THR A 313 0.47 7.05 -19.56
CA THR A 313 -0.30 5.99 -20.23
C THR A 313 -1.76 6.03 -19.83
N ALA A 314 -2.61 5.25 -20.51
CA ALA A 314 -4.00 5.07 -20.08
C ALA A 314 -4.04 4.29 -18.76
N THR A 315 -4.51 4.95 -17.68
CA THR A 315 -4.55 4.35 -16.35
C THR A 315 -5.62 3.26 -16.30
N ARG A 316 -5.25 2.07 -15.82
CA ARG A 316 -6.16 0.92 -15.64
C ARG A 316 -6.91 0.98 -14.30
N PRO A 317 -8.02 0.23 -14.14
CA PRO A 317 -8.83 0.22 -12.92
C PRO A 317 -8.03 -0.06 -11.64
N ALA A 318 -7.05 -0.97 -11.70
CA ALA A 318 -6.18 -1.27 -10.57
C ALA A 318 -5.33 -0.07 -10.12
N GLY A 319 -4.88 0.77 -11.06
CA GLY A 319 -4.15 2.01 -10.74
C GLY A 319 -5.01 2.99 -9.96
N TYR A 320 -6.27 3.21 -10.39
CA TYR A 320 -7.23 4.07 -9.67
C TYR A 320 -7.50 3.58 -8.26
N ARG A 321 -7.75 2.26 -8.09
CA ARG A 321 -7.98 1.66 -6.76
C ARG A 321 -6.75 1.75 -5.87
N THR A 322 -5.54 1.57 -6.43
CA THR A 322 -4.27 1.73 -5.69
C THR A 322 -4.10 3.16 -5.20
N ALA A 323 -4.39 4.15 -6.04
CA ALA A 323 -4.34 5.57 -5.65
C ALA A 323 -5.39 5.90 -4.57
N ALA A 324 -6.62 5.40 -4.70
CA ALA A 324 -7.66 5.58 -3.69
C ALA A 324 -7.27 4.96 -2.34
N ARG A 325 -6.68 3.76 -2.35
CA ARG A 325 -6.13 3.08 -1.16
C ARG A 325 -5.03 3.92 -0.51
N LEU A 326 -4.09 4.46 -1.30
CA LEU A 326 -3.02 5.33 -0.82
C LEU A 326 -3.58 6.57 -0.13
N ILE A 327 -4.49 7.30 -0.79
CA ILE A 327 -5.05 8.55 -0.28
C ILE A 327 -5.78 8.32 1.05
N ARG A 328 -6.58 7.25 1.16
CA ARG A 328 -7.23 6.89 2.43
C ARG A 328 -6.23 6.52 3.53
N LEU A 329 -5.14 5.84 3.18
CA LEU A 329 -4.08 5.54 4.13
C LEU A 329 -3.39 6.83 4.59
N ALA A 330 -3.02 7.71 3.67
CA ALA A 330 -2.41 8.99 3.96
C ALA A 330 -3.32 9.88 4.83
N ASP A 331 -4.62 9.98 4.48
CA ASP A 331 -5.61 10.74 5.24
C ASP A 331 -5.73 10.24 6.69
N ARG A 332 -5.80 8.91 6.87
CA ARG A 332 -5.88 8.30 8.19
C ARG A 332 -4.63 8.56 9.04
N LEU A 333 -3.47 8.58 8.42
CA LEU A 333 -2.19 8.84 9.10
C LEU A 333 -1.85 10.35 9.22
N GLY A 334 -2.69 11.24 8.68
CA GLY A 334 -2.46 12.68 8.69
C GLY A 334 -1.26 13.12 7.83
N ILE A 335 -1.00 12.40 6.71
CA ILE A 335 0.11 12.66 5.79
C ILE A 335 -0.43 13.40 4.56
N PRO A 336 0.15 14.56 4.16
CA PRO A 336 -0.28 15.27 2.96
C PRO A 336 0.01 14.46 1.71
N VAL A 337 -0.79 14.68 0.66
CA VAL A 337 -0.69 13.96 -0.60
C VAL A 337 -0.26 14.90 -1.73
N LEU A 338 0.69 14.45 -2.53
CA LEU A 338 1.03 15.01 -3.83
C LEU A 338 0.49 14.11 -4.93
N THR A 339 -0.26 14.67 -5.88
CA THR A 339 -0.65 13.92 -7.09
C THR A 339 -0.04 14.54 -8.34
N LEU A 340 0.43 13.70 -9.26
CA LEU A 340 0.91 14.11 -10.56
C LEU A 340 -0.05 13.59 -11.65
N VAL A 341 -0.62 14.49 -12.43
CA VAL A 341 -1.58 14.16 -13.47
C VAL A 341 -0.88 14.11 -14.83
N ASP A 342 -0.88 12.94 -15.44
CA ASP A 342 -0.33 12.69 -16.77
C ASP A 342 -0.95 11.42 -17.36
N THR A 343 -2.07 11.55 -18.04
CA THR A 343 -2.74 10.44 -18.74
C THR A 343 -3.55 10.95 -19.91
N PRO A 344 -3.58 10.25 -21.06
CA PRO A 344 -4.53 10.55 -22.14
C PRO A 344 -5.99 10.27 -21.73
N GLY A 345 -6.18 9.55 -20.63
CA GLY A 345 -7.47 9.15 -20.06
C GLY A 345 -7.40 7.80 -19.36
N ALA A 346 -8.53 7.33 -18.85
CA ALA A 346 -8.65 5.98 -18.35
C ALA A 346 -8.61 4.96 -19.49
N ALA A 347 -8.08 3.76 -19.21
CA ALA A 347 -8.22 2.62 -20.11
C ALA A 347 -9.72 2.33 -20.31
N ASN A 348 -10.13 2.19 -21.56
CA ASN A 348 -11.53 2.02 -21.99
C ASN A 348 -11.74 0.82 -22.90
N ASP A 349 -10.81 -0.12 -22.88
CA ASP A 349 -10.94 -1.41 -23.54
C ASP A 349 -11.89 -2.35 -22.77
N ALA A 350 -12.28 -3.46 -23.43
CA ALA A 350 -13.22 -4.41 -22.86
C ALA A 350 -12.72 -5.07 -21.56
N GLU A 351 -11.40 -5.16 -21.36
CA GLU A 351 -10.79 -5.70 -20.15
C GLU A 351 -10.94 -4.70 -19.00
N ALA A 352 -10.61 -3.43 -19.23
CA ALA A 352 -10.79 -2.38 -18.24
C ALA A 352 -12.26 -2.26 -17.79
N GLU A 353 -13.22 -2.40 -18.72
CA GLU A 353 -14.64 -2.41 -18.36
C GLU A 353 -15.01 -3.62 -17.48
N ARG A 354 -14.49 -4.82 -17.78
CA ARG A 354 -14.68 -6.02 -16.94
C ARG A 354 -14.03 -5.89 -15.57
N GLU A 355 -12.92 -5.17 -15.48
CA GLU A 355 -12.24 -4.84 -14.22
C GLU A 355 -12.93 -3.73 -13.43
N GLY A 356 -14.00 -3.13 -13.94
CA GLY A 356 -14.81 -2.12 -13.26
C GLY A 356 -14.22 -0.72 -13.30
N ALA A 357 -13.85 -0.23 -14.49
CA ALA A 357 -13.25 1.09 -14.71
C ALA A 357 -14.07 2.21 -14.07
N GLY A 358 -15.40 2.26 -14.31
CA GLY A 358 -16.27 3.29 -13.74
C GLY A 358 -16.26 3.31 -12.20
N ALA A 359 -16.34 2.13 -11.56
CA ALA A 359 -16.32 2.02 -10.11
C ALA A 359 -14.95 2.43 -9.51
N ALA A 360 -13.86 2.06 -10.16
CA ALA A 360 -12.51 2.41 -9.71
C ALA A 360 -12.26 3.93 -9.79
N ILE A 361 -12.71 4.58 -10.87
CA ILE A 361 -12.63 6.03 -11.04
C ILE A 361 -13.51 6.75 -10.00
N ALA A 362 -14.75 6.28 -9.78
CA ALA A 362 -15.65 6.84 -8.77
C ALA A 362 -15.04 6.74 -7.35
N ASP A 363 -14.41 5.61 -7.04
CA ASP A 363 -13.74 5.39 -5.75
C ASP A 363 -12.59 6.37 -5.52
N LEU A 364 -11.80 6.68 -6.55
CA LEU A 364 -10.74 7.68 -6.47
C LEU A 364 -11.30 9.10 -6.32
N PHE A 365 -12.37 9.49 -7.06
CA PHE A 365 -13.04 10.76 -6.86
C PHE A 365 -13.46 10.96 -5.39
N VAL A 366 -14.09 9.93 -4.81
CA VAL A 366 -14.52 9.97 -3.40
C VAL A 366 -13.32 10.08 -2.46
N ALA A 367 -12.24 9.35 -2.73
CA ALA A 367 -11.03 9.40 -1.89
C ALA A 367 -10.37 10.79 -1.91
N VAL A 368 -10.26 11.42 -3.08
CA VAL A 368 -9.68 12.77 -3.21
C VAL A 368 -10.60 13.83 -2.60
N ALA A 369 -11.90 13.78 -2.90
CA ALA A 369 -12.87 14.77 -2.41
C ALA A 369 -13.10 14.67 -0.90
N GLY A 370 -13.03 13.47 -0.34
CA GLY A 370 -13.26 13.20 1.08
C GLY A 370 -12.01 13.31 1.96
N ALA A 371 -10.82 13.50 1.38
CA ALA A 371 -9.58 13.60 2.14
C ALA A 371 -9.58 14.86 3.03
N ARG A 372 -9.32 14.67 4.32
CA ARG A 372 -9.13 15.75 5.31
C ARG A 372 -7.70 16.25 5.30
N THR A 373 -6.75 15.37 4.96
CA THR A 373 -5.36 15.75 4.75
C THR A 373 -5.23 16.58 3.47
N PRO A 374 -4.31 17.57 3.41
CA PRO A 374 -4.14 18.37 2.21
C PRO A 374 -3.71 17.51 1.00
N VAL A 375 -4.40 17.70 -0.11
CA VAL A 375 -4.01 17.14 -1.42
C VAL A 375 -3.58 18.28 -2.33
N THR A 376 -2.39 18.15 -2.93
CA THR A 376 -1.86 19.07 -3.95
C THR A 376 -1.67 18.32 -5.25
N SER A 377 -2.19 18.83 -6.34
CA SER A 377 -2.08 18.22 -7.67
C SER A 377 -1.26 19.08 -8.62
N LEU A 378 -0.43 18.44 -9.44
CA LEU A 378 0.29 19.07 -10.53
C LEU A 378 0.01 18.33 -11.85
N VAL A 379 -0.53 19.03 -12.82
CA VAL A 379 -0.66 18.53 -14.19
C VAL A 379 0.69 18.72 -14.88
N ILE A 380 1.34 17.61 -15.20
CA ILE A 380 2.70 17.60 -15.77
C ILE A 380 2.71 17.22 -17.26
N GLY A 381 1.56 16.85 -17.82
CA GLY A 381 1.42 16.41 -19.20
C GLY A 381 -0.02 16.39 -19.68
N GLU A 382 -0.51 15.26 -20.14
CA GLU A 382 -1.89 15.14 -20.62
C GLU A 382 -2.87 15.02 -19.45
N GLY A 383 -3.83 15.95 -19.35
CA GLY A 383 -4.98 15.88 -18.45
C GLY A 383 -6.21 15.36 -19.21
N GLY A 384 -6.25 14.06 -19.48
CA GLY A 384 -7.29 13.46 -20.33
C GLY A 384 -8.56 13.11 -19.55
N SER A 385 -9.60 13.94 -19.67
CA SER A 385 -10.97 13.64 -19.26
C SER A 385 -11.14 13.32 -17.76
N GLY A 386 -12.18 12.57 -17.42
CA GLY A 386 -12.50 12.13 -16.06
C GLY A 386 -11.42 11.27 -15.40
N GLY A 387 -10.66 10.51 -16.20
CA GLY A 387 -9.56 9.69 -15.69
C GLY A 387 -8.40 10.50 -15.12
N ALA A 388 -8.12 11.66 -15.70
CA ALA A 388 -7.16 12.63 -15.16
C ALA A 388 -7.77 13.42 -14.00
N LEU A 389 -9.04 13.84 -14.15
CA LEU A 389 -9.74 14.65 -13.16
C LEU A 389 -9.90 13.94 -11.81
N ALA A 390 -10.07 12.63 -11.81
CA ALA A 390 -10.21 11.84 -10.58
C ALA A 390 -9.02 11.96 -9.62
N LEU A 391 -7.84 12.30 -10.16
CA LEU A 391 -6.62 12.50 -9.36
C LEU A 391 -6.35 13.98 -9.03
N ALA A 392 -7.09 14.92 -9.62
CA ALA A 392 -6.92 16.35 -9.42
C ALA A 392 -7.60 16.85 -8.14
N ALA A 393 -6.87 17.57 -7.30
CA ALA A 393 -7.39 18.10 -6.04
C ALA A 393 -8.31 19.31 -6.28
N PRO A 394 -9.55 19.31 -5.78
CA PRO A 394 -10.42 20.48 -5.87
C PRO A 394 -9.77 21.72 -5.26
N GLY A 395 -9.66 22.80 -6.03
CA GLY A 395 -9.13 24.11 -5.59
C GLY A 395 -7.63 24.14 -5.29
N ASN A 396 -6.88 23.03 -5.49
CA ASN A 396 -5.43 22.99 -5.26
C ASN A 396 -4.69 22.22 -6.37
N THR A 397 -5.15 22.38 -7.59
CA THR A 397 -4.49 21.84 -8.79
C THR A 397 -3.68 22.93 -9.48
N TRP A 398 -2.47 22.60 -9.87
CA TRP A 398 -1.49 23.41 -10.58
C TRP A 398 -1.15 22.78 -11.92
N ALA A 399 -0.56 23.53 -12.84
CA ALA A 399 -0.16 23.01 -14.14
C ALA A 399 1.23 23.53 -14.54
N THR A 400 1.98 22.71 -15.27
CA THR A 400 3.22 23.11 -15.95
C THR A 400 2.90 23.72 -17.33
N ALA A 401 3.83 24.48 -17.89
CA ALA A 401 3.69 25.00 -19.25
C ALA A 401 3.60 23.91 -20.34
N ASP A 402 4.14 22.74 -20.07
CA ASP A 402 4.14 21.59 -21.00
C ASP A 402 2.97 20.62 -20.75
N SER A 403 1.84 21.14 -20.28
CA SER A 403 0.64 20.36 -19.98
C SER A 403 -0.61 20.96 -20.62
N TYR A 404 -1.68 20.20 -20.64
CA TYR A 404 -3.05 20.65 -20.89
C TYR A 404 -4.05 19.87 -20.06
N PHE A 405 -5.28 20.39 -19.92
CA PHE A 405 -6.37 19.65 -19.32
C PHE A 405 -7.62 19.81 -20.18
N SER A 406 -8.25 18.70 -20.57
CA SER A 406 -9.37 18.70 -21.48
C SER A 406 -10.45 17.70 -21.08
N VAL A 407 -11.69 18.04 -21.41
CA VAL A 407 -12.85 17.12 -21.27
C VAL A 407 -12.67 15.83 -22.07
N ILE A 408 -11.98 15.90 -23.22
CA ILE A 408 -11.64 14.78 -24.10
C ILE A 408 -10.47 15.22 -25.01
N ALA A 409 -9.76 14.28 -25.62
CA ALA A 409 -8.73 14.61 -26.61
C ALA A 409 -9.31 15.46 -27.77
N PRO A 410 -8.65 16.54 -28.22
CA PRO A 410 -9.19 17.45 -29.26
C PRO A 410 -9.59 16.76 -30.55
N GLU A 411 -8.91 15.70 -30.94
CA GLU A 411 -9.25 14.87 -32.12
C GLU A 411 -10.63 14.20 -31.93
N LEU A 412 -10.87 13.64 -30.74
CA LEU A 412 -12.16 13.02 -30.43
C LEU A 412 -13.26 14.06 -30.27
N ALA A 413 -12.95 15.23 -29.72
CA ALA A 413 -13.89 16.34 -29.65
C ALA A 413 -14.31 16.79 -31.05
N ALA A 414 -13.38 16.97 -31.98
CA ALA A 414 -13.66 17.32 -33.37
C ALA A 414 -14.54 16.24 -34.06
N ALA A 415 -14.21 14.95 -33.83
CA ALA A 415 -14.99 13.84 -34.35
C ALA A 415 -16.46 13.83 -33.82
N ILE A 416 -16.63 14.00 -32.51
CA ILE A 416 -17.97 14.08 -31.86
C ILE A 416 -18.76 15.27 -32.42
N LEU A 417 -18.11 16.40 -32.65
CA LEU A 417 -18.72 17.60 -33.21
C LEU A 417 -18.89 17.52 -34.74
N LYS A 418 -18.52 16.38 -35.35
CA LYS A 418 -18.58 16.14 -36.80
C LYS A 418 -17.78 17.17 -37.63
N ARG A 419 -16.67 17.62 -37.09
CA ARG A 419 -15.73 18.54 -37.73
C ARG A 419 -14.71 17.77 -38.59
N PRO A 420 -14.27 18.34 -39.70
CA PRO A 420 -13.25 17.72 -40.53
C PRO A 420 -11.87 17.73 -39.79
N PRO A 421 -10.92 16.83 -40.13
CA PRO A 421 -9.60 16.74 -39.47
C PRO A 421 -8.81 18.07 -39.40
N ARG A 422 -8.98 18.96 -40.39
CA ARG A 422 -8.34 20.29 -40.40
C ARG A 422 -8.86 21.22 -39.28
N GLU A 423 -9.94 20.90 -38.60
CA GLU A 423 -10.53 21.69 -37.52
C GLU A 423 -10.11 21.15 -36.10
N VAL A 424 -9.25 20.15 -36.02
CA VAL A 424 -8.74 19.63 -34.72
C VAL A 424 -8.01 20.72 -33.95
N GLU A 425 -7.10 21.46 -34.60
CA GLU A 425 -6.34 22.53 -33.96
C GLU A 425 -7.23 23.69 -33.49
N PRO A 426 -8.14 24.25 -34.33
CA PRO A 426 -9.15 25.23 -33.88
C PRO A 426 -10.05 24.68 -32.77
N THR A 427 -10.36 23.39 -32.77
CA THR A 427 -11.15 22.77 -31.72
C THR A 427 -10.38 22.77 -30.37
N ALA A 428 -9.09 22.50 -30.39
CA ALA A 428 -8.26 22.58 -29.18
C ALA A 428 -8.24 24.00 -28.59
N ASP A 429 -8.20 25.05 -29.43
CA ASP A 429 -8.26 26.43 -28.99
C ASP A 429 -9.65 26.77 -28.39
N GLN A 430 -10.72 26.32 -29.02
CA GLN A 430 -12.10 26.56 -28.55
C GLN A 430 -12.37 25.83 -27.19
N LEU A 431 -11.74 24.70 -26.93
CA LEU A 431 -11.86 23.96 -25.69
C LEU A 431 -11.13 24.65 -24.52
N ARG A 432 -10.31 25.68 -24.79
CA ARG A 432 -9.59 26.46 -23.76
C ARG A 432 -8.82 25.55 -22.80
N ILE A 433 -7.94 24.72 -23.36
CA ILE A 433 -7.24 23.64 -22.63
C ILE A 433 -5.85 24.02 -22.13
N ARG A 434 -5.36 25.22 -22.48
CA ARG A 434 -4.03 25.72 -22.09
C ARG A 434 -3.99 26.00 -20.57
N PRO A 435 -2.83 25.87 -19.91
CA PRO A 435 -2.71 26.18 -18.50
C PRO A 435 -3.28 27.56 -18.11
N GLN A 436 -2.97 28.62 -18.90
CA GLN A 436 -3.51 29.95 -18.65
C GLN A 436 -5.03 30.03 -18.82
N ASP A 437 -5.61 29.32 -19.79
CA ASP A 437 -7.08 29.25 -19.96
C ASP A 437 -7.75 28.60 -18.73
N LEU A 438 -7.14 27.54 -18.21
CA LEU A 438 -7.65 26.82 -17.04
C LEU A 438 -7.60 27.67 -15.77
N VAL A 439 -6.60 28.55 -15.64
CA VAL A 439 -6.55 29.54 -14.55
C VAL A 439 -7.69 30.56 -14.70
N GLU A 440 -7.88 31.12 -15.89
CA GLU A 440 -8.98 32.07 -16.17
C GLU A 440 -10.37 31.46 -15.93
N LEU A 441 -10.53 30.17 -16.24
CA LEU A 441 -11.78 29.43 -16.00
C LEU A 441 -11.95 29.01 -14.54
N GLY A 442 -10.95 29.21 -13.67
CA GLY A 442 -10.99 28.78 -12.28
C GLY A 442 -10.90 27.27 -12.08
N VAL A 443 -10.45 26.52 -13.10
CA VAL A 443 -10.29 25.05 -13.05
C VAL A 443 -9.04 24.69 -12.26
N ILE A 444 -7.96 25.43 -12.43
CA ILE A 444 -6.72 25.25 -11.68
C ILE A 444 -6.35 26.53 -10.91
N ARG A 445 -5.55 26.35 -9.87
CA ARG A 445 -5.13 27.44 -9.00
C ARG A 445 -4.07 28.36 -9.61
N GLY A 446 -3.21 27.81 -10.47
CA GLY A 446 -2.14 28.55 -11.11
C GLY A 446 -1.21 27.65 -11.90
N THR A 447 -0.21 28.28 -12.49
CA THR A 447 0.88 27.59 -13.18
C THR A 447 2.13 27.57 -12.31
N VAL A 448 2.96 26.53 -12.45
CA VAL A 448 4.29 26.46 -11.85
C VAL A 448 5.33 26.76 -12.91
N GLY A 449 6.39 27.49 -12.51
CA GLY A 449 7.43 27.99 -13.41
C GLY A 449 7.11 29.43 -13.86
N PRO A 450 8.08 30.02 -14.59
CA PRO A 450 7.99 31.41 -15.01
C PRO A 450 6.83 31.68 -15.96
#